data_b7f1f6fd0c57837f38aa713c0c04d893
#
_entry.id   b7f1f6fd0c57837f38aa713c0c04d893
#
_cell.length_a   1.000
_cell.length_b   1.000
_cell.length_c   1.000
_cell.angle_alpha   90.00
_cell.angle_beta   90.00
_cell.angle_gamma   90.00
#
_symmetry.space_group_name_H-M   'P 1'
#
loop_
_entity.id
_entity.type
_entity.pdbx_description
1 polymer ?
#
loop_
_entity_poly.entity_id
_entity_poly.type
_entity_poly.pdbx_seq_one_letter_code
_entity_poly.pdbx_strand_id
1 'polypeptide(L)'
;FMELLRAKSEDKKPIFRKLFHTDRYQQIVEDLGERKREKEKNLGILKTFCQAEIGHLVLPASEDPQKTLKNQGAEVSETQGNLQEAEKEQRENLQRLRELKEKILKSDQLSIVDLEELMERLEGMNGWLSDKKKEAELAWKMAEEERNRAETAWVQGEETEKRFVQYE
;
A
#
# COMPACT_ATOMS: atom_id res chain seq x y z
N PHE A 1 37.73 31.53 -49.85
CA PHE A 1 36.27 31.65 -50.09
C PHE A 1 35.80 30.75 -51.25
N MET A 2 36.57 30.63 -52.34
CA MET A 2 36.26 29.76 -53.49
C MET A 2 36.25 28.26 -53.14
N GLU A 3 37.12 27.79 -52.27
CA GLU A 3 37.14 26.40 -51.79
C GLU A 3 35.89 26.06 -50.98
N LEU A 4 35.41 27.02 -50.19
CA LEU A 4 34.16 26.88 -49.41
C LEU A 4 32.94 26.72 -50.33
N LEU A 5 32.90 27.47 -51.45
CA LEU A 5 31.79 27.37 -52.42
C LEU A 5 31.77 26.03 -53.18
N ARG A 6 32.95 25.43 -53.42
CA ARG A 6 33.13 24.15 -54.14
C ARG A 6 33.02 22.91 -53.22
N ALA A 7 33.18 23.07 -51.91
CA ALA A 7 33.11 21.95 -50.98
C ALA A 7 31.71 21.32 -50.92
N LYS A 8 31.62 20.01 -50.66
CA LYS A 8 30.36 19.31 -50.47
C LYS A 8 29.65 19.84 -49.23
N SER A 9 28.31 19.70 -49.20
CA SER A 9 27.46 20.22 -48.10
C SER A 9 27.90 19.75 -46.72
N GLU A 10 28.43 18.54 -46.62
CA GLU A 10 28.93 17.96 -45.36
C GLU A 10 30.20 18.62 -44.88
N ASP A 11 31.12 18.96 -45.79
CA ASP A 11 32.36 19.64 -45.47
C ASP A 11 32.16 21.12 -45.10
N LYS A 12 31.08 21.71 -45.54
CA LYS A 12 30.69 23.08 -45.21
C LYS A 12 30.14 23.20 -43.78
N LYS A 13 29.45 22.19 -43.27
CA LYS A 13 28.87 22.20 -41.93
C LYS A 13 29.83 22.55 -40.82
N PRO A 14 31.00 21.91 -40.69
CA PRO A 14 31.96 22.24 -39.63
C PRO A 14 32.53 23.67 -39.75
N ILE A 15 32.71 24.17 -40.97
CA ILE A 15 33.23 25.52 -41.20
C ILE A 15 32.18 26.55 -40.78
N PHE A 16 30.93 26.38 -41.17
CA PHE A 16 29.84 27.26 -40.75
C PHE A 16 29.61 27.21 -39.23
N ARG A 17 29.74 26.04 -38.61
CA ARG A 17 29.64 25.90 -37.15
C ARG A 17 30.70 26.74 -36.43
N LYS A 18 31.96 26.67 -36.85
CA LYS A 18 33.02 27.49 -36.27
C LYS A 18 32.79 28.97 -36.52
N LEU A 19 32.38 29.35 -37.74
CA LEU A 19 32.13 30.74 -38.11
C LEU A 19 30.99 31.37 -37.27
N PHE A 20 29.93 30.63 -37.04
CA PHE A 20 28.77 31.12 -36.31
C PHE A 20 28.76 30.72 -34.82
N HIS A 21 29.85 30.14 -34.33
CA HIS A 21 30.00 29.66 -32.95
C HIS A 21 28.86 28.73 -32.51
N THR A 22 28.29 27.94 -33.44
CA THR A 22 27.16 27.04 -33.17
C THR A 22 27.59 25.73 -32.51
N ASP A 23 28.89 25.48 -32.33
CA ASP A 23 29.44 24.31 -31.65
C ASP A 23 28.90 24.17 -30.22
N ARG A 24 28.69 25.30 -29.51
CA ARG A 24 28.10 25.32 -28.19
C ARG A 24 26.67 24.76 -28.18
N TYR A 25 25.88 25.10 -29.21
CA TYR A 25 24.52 24.58 -29.32
C TYR A 25 24.49 23.08 -29.58
N GLN A 26 25.45 22.58 -30.36
CA GLN A 26 25.58 21.15 -30.60
C GLN A 26 25.95 20.42 -29.30
N GLN A 27 26.90 20.92 -28.52
CA GLN A 27 27.27 20.37 -27.22
C GLN A 27 26.04 20.32 -26.28
N ILE A 28 25.27 21.42 -26.23
CA ILE A 28 24.03 21.45 -25.42
C ILE A 28 23.02 20.37 -25.88
N VAL A 29 22.85 20.18 -27.18
CA VAL A 29 21.95 19.16 -27.73
C VAL A 29 22.44 17.76 -27.39
N GLU A 30 23.75 17.51 -27.48
CA GLU A 30 24.39 16.24 -27.13
C GLU A 30 24.20 15.96 -25.62
N ASP A 31 24.55 16.93 -24.76
CA ASP A 31 24.38 16.83 -23.30
C ASP A 31 22.92 16.59 -22.90
N LEU A 32 21.99 17.29 -23.54
CA LEU A 32 20.54 17.08 -23.32
C LEU A 32 20.11 15.69 -23.78
N GLY A 33 20.66 15.22 -24.89
CA GLY A 33 20.40 13.88 -25.41
C GLY A 33 20.89 12.79 -24.44
N GLU A 34 22.08 12.96 -23.87
CA GLU A 34 22.61 12.04 -22.87
C GLU A 34 21.81 12.05 -21.58
N ARG A 35 21.49 13.24 -21.06
CA ARG A 35 20.65 13.40 -19.87
C ARG A 35 19.26 12.79 -20.08
N LYS A 36 18.68 12.95 -21.25
CA LYS A 36 17.40 12.31 -21.60
C LYS A 36 17.49 10.81 -21.52
N ARG A 37 18.51 10.21 -22.15
CA ARG A 37 18.72 8.74 -22.14
C ARG A 37 18.93 8.21 -20.73
N GLU A 38 19.71 8.92 -19.92
CA GLU A 38 19.93 8.57 -18.51
C GLU A 38 18.63 8.61 -17.71
N LYS A 39 17.82 9.67 -17.89
CA LYS A 39 16.53 9.78 -17.22
C LYS A 39 15.53 8.72 -17.67
N GLU A 40 15.49 8.40 -18.97
CA GLU A 40 14.65 7.32 -19.51
C GLU A 40 15.08 5.95 -18.94
N LYS A 41 16.38 5.70 -18.80
CA LYS A 41 16.90 4.49 -18.17
C LYS A 41 16.50 4.41 -16.69
N ASN A 42 16.69 5.50 -15.95
CA ASN A 42 16.34 5.56 -14.52
C ASN A 42 14.84 5.39 -14.32
N LEU A 43 14.02 5.97 -15.19
CA LEU A 43 12.57 5.81 -15.16
C LEU A 43 12.17 4.35 -15.44
N GLY A 44 12.84 3.67 -16.37
CA GLY A 44 12.63 2.25 -16.63
C GLY A 44 12.95 1.37 -15.42
N ILE A 45 14.08 1.64 -14.74
CA ILE A 45 14.49 0.92 -13.52
C ILE A 45 13.46 1.15 -12.40
N LEU A 46 13.05 2.41 -12.18
CA LEU A 46 12.08 2.76 -11.16
C LEU A 46 10.72 2.09 -11.42
N LYS A 47 10.27 2.07 -12.68
CA LYS A 47 9.05 1.38 -13.09
C LYS A 47 9.10 -0.11 -12.74
N THR A 48 10.19 -0.79 -13.10
CA THR A 48 10.37 -2.22 -12.82
C THR A 48 10.39 -2.47 -11.31
N PHE A 49 11.05 -1.61 -10.55
CA PHE A 49 11.08 -1.69 -9.09
C PHE A 49 9.68 -1.53 -8.49
N CYS A 50 8.93 -0.50 -8.87
CA CYS A 50 7.56 -0.30 -8.39
C CYS A 50 6.66 -1.48 -8.73
N GLN A 51 6.75 -2.03 -9.94
CA GLN A 51 5.95 -3.20 -10.32
C GLN A 51 6.32 -4.45 -9.50
N ALA A 52 7.60 -4.64 -9.18
CA ALA A 52 8.05 -5.74 -8.34
C ALA A 52 7.49 -5.60 -6.90
N GLU A 53 7.61 -4.42 -6.29
CA GLU A 53 7.09 -4.16 -4.95
C GLU A 53 5.57 -4.33 -4.88
N ILE A 54 4.84 -3.83 -5.85
CA ILE A 54 3.38 -4.02 -5.93
C ILE A 54 3.03 -5.51 -6.13
N GLY A 55 3.87 -6.26 -6.86
CA GLY A 55 3.73 -7.71 -7.00
C GLY A 55 3.81 -8.45 -5.66
N HIS A 56 4.71 -8.01 -4.79
CA HIS A 56 4.90 -8.57 -3.44
C HIS A 56 3.80 -8.17 -2.44
N LEU A 57 2.97 -7.18 -2.76
CA LEU A 57 1.88 -6.75 -1.88
C LEU A 57 0.89 -7.89 -1.66
N VAL A 58 0.81 -8.40 -0.45
CA VAL A 58 -0.16 -9.42 -0.03
C VAL A 58 -1.38 -8.73 0.56
N LEU A 59 -2.49 -8.80 -0.16
CA LEU A 59 -3.77 -8.29 0.33
C LEU A 59 -4.52 -9.41 1.07
N PRO A 60 -5.21 -9.10 2.20
CA PRO A 60 -5.99 -10.09 2.93
C PRO A 60 -7.01 -10.78 2.01
N ALA A 61 -7.19 -12.09 2.23
CA ALA A 61 -8.27 -12.82 1.55
C ALA A 61 -9.62 -12.28 2.02
N SER A 62 -10.58 -12.14 1.10
CA SER A 62 -11.95 -11.88 1.49
C SER A 62 -12.55 -13.19 2.00
N GLU A 63 -12.35 -13.49 3.28
CA GLU A 63 -13.18 -14.52 3.91
C GLU A 63 -14.58 -13.94 4.07
N ASP A 64 -15.58 -14.65 3.56
CA ASP A 64 -16.98 -14.29 3.77
C ASP A 64 -17.30 -14.41 5.26
N PRO A 65 -17.51 -13.30 5.99
CA PRO A 65 -17.83 -13.35 7.41
C PRO A 65 -19.21 -13.95 7.70
N GLN A 66 -20.02 -14.21 6.67
CA GLN A 66 -21.31 -14.86 6.83
C GLN A 66 -21.25 -16.28 7.41
N LYS A 67 -20.08 -16.94 7.37
CA LYS A 67 -19.93 -18.26 7.99
C LYS A 67 -19.69 -18.23 9.49
N THR A 68 -19.14 -17.15 10.03
CA THR A 68 -18.77 -17.06 11.45
C THR A 68 -19.89 -16.50 12.34
N LEU A 69 -20.80 -15.71 11.79
CA LEU A 69 -21.88 -15.03 12.54
C LEU A 69 -23.18 -15.82 12.72
N LYS A 70 -23.31 -17.00 12.09
CA LYS A 70 -24.51 -17.84 12.27
C LYS A 70 -24.64 -18.51 13.64
N ASN A 71 -23.63 -18.44 14.49
CA ASN A 71 -23.59 -19.16 15.78
C ASN A 71 -23.75 -18.29 17.03
N GLN A 72 -23.95 -16.98 16.91
CA GLN A 72 -24.21 -16.12 18.08
C GLN A 72 -25.45 -15.28 17.84
N GLY A 73 -26.60 -15.87 18.21
CA GLY A 73 -27.80 -15.10 18.37
C GLY A 73 -27.73 -14.34 19.68
N ALA A 74 -27.75 -13.02 19.60
CA ALA A 74 -28.29 -12.14 20.66
C ALA A 74 -28.24 -10.66 20.21
N GLU A 75 -29.33 -10.01 20.45
CA GLU A 75 -29.71 -8.63 20.30
C GLU A 75 -28.62 -7.59 20.65
N VAL A 76 -28.17 -6.79 19.65
CA VAL A 76 -27.69 -5.41 19.84
C VAL A 76 -27.97 -4.65 18.54
N SER A 77 -29.03 -3.87 18.46
CA SER A 77 -29.58 -3.38 17.18
C SER A 77 -29.00 -2.09 16.63
N GLU A 78 -28.29 -1.23 17.37
CA GLU A 78 -27.85 0.06 16.86
C GLU A 78 -26.33 0.16 16.63
N THR A 79 -25.52 -0.52 17.43
CA THR A 79 -24.06 -0.60 17.22
C THR A 79 -23.68 -1.54 16.07
N GLN A 80 -24.55 -2.50 15.74
CA GLN A 80 -24.32 -3.42 14.62
C GLN A 80 -24.48 -2.75 13.24
N GLY A 81 -25.34 -1.73 13.11
CA GLY A 81 -25.54 -1.02 11.85
C GLY A 81 -24.25 -0.29 11.40
N ASN A 82 -23.65 0.45 12.30
CA ASN A 82 -22.43 1.21 12.03
C ASN A 82 -21.21 0.29 11.78
N LEU A 83 -21.15 -0.85 12.46
CA LEU A 83 -20.08 -1.83 12.27
C LEU A 83 -20.19 -2.54 10.91
N GLN A 84 -21.41 -2.89 10.50
CA GLN A 84 -21.66 -3.51 9.20
C GLN A 84 -21.37 -2.56 8.03
N GLU A 85 -21.67 -1.28 8.20
CA GLU A 85 -21.39 -0.26 7.18
C GLU A 85 -19.89 -0.01 7.03
N ALA A 86 -19.16 0.10 8.14
CA ALA A 86 -17.70 0.21 8.13
C ALA A 86 -17.01 -1.04 7.53
N GLU A 87 -17.50 -2.23 7.84
CA GLU A 87 -16.99 -3.46 7.24
C GLU A 87 -17.28 -3.55 5.74
N LYS A 88 -18.44 -3.07 5.30
CA LYS A 88 -18.78 -3.00 3.88
C LYS A 88 -17.85 -2.06 3.14
N GLU A 89 -17.61 -0.88 3.69
CA GLU A 89 -16.68 0.09 3.12
C GLU A 89 -15.26 -0.49 2.98
N GLN A 90 -14.78 -1.21 4.00
CA GLN A 90 -13.47 -1.86 3.95
C GLN A 90 -13.40 -2.99 2.91
N ARG A 91 -14.48 -3.71 2.68
CA ARG A 91 -14.55 -4.73 1.61
C ARG A 91 -14.49 -4.09 0.23
N GLU A 92 -15.23 -3.01 0.01
CA GLU A 92 -15.18 -2.26 -1.25
C GLU A 92 -13.77 -1.69 -1.48
N ASN A 93 -13.15 -1.17 -0.44
CA ASN A 93 -11.77 -0.68 -0.48
C ASN A 93 -10.76 -1.79 -0.85
N LEU A 94 -10.91 -2.97 -0.25
CA LEU A 94 -10.07 -4.13 -0.54
C LEU A 94 -10.24 -4.62 -1.98
N GLN A 95 -11.47 -4.63 -2.48
CA GLN A 95 -11.75 -4.98 -3.87
C GLN A 95 -11.08 -3.98 -4.82
N ARG A 96 -11.21 -2.68 -4.55
CA ARG A 96 -10.58 -1.64 -5.35
C ARG A 96 -9.06 -1.74 -5.35
N LEU A 97 -8.44 -2.05 -4.20
CA LEU A 97 -7.00 -2.31 -4.11
C LEU A 97 -6.54 -3.48 -4.99
N ARG A 98 -7.33 -4.55 -5.07
CA ARG A 98 -7.05 -5.69 -5.94
C ARG A 98 -7.12 -5.30 -7.42
N GLU A 99 -8.15 -4.55 -7.80
CA GLU A 99 -8.31 -4.05 -9.17
C GLU A 99 -7.15 -3.15 -9.57
N LEU A 100 -6.76 -2.20 -8.71
CA LEU A 100 -5.60 -1.32 -8.94
C LEU A 100 -4.29 -2.10 -9.03
N LYS A 101 -4.06 -3.05 -8.13
CA LYS A 101 -2.90 -3.94 -8.18
C LYS A 101 -2.83 -4.66 -9.52
N GLU A 102 -3.91 -5.29 -9.95
CA GLU A 102 -3.96 -5.99 -11.24
C GLU A 102 -3.76 -5.05 -12.43
N LYS A 103 -4.39 -3.88 -12.39
CA LYS A 103 -4.26 -2.86 -13.44
C LYS A 103 -2.80 -2.43 -13.59
N ILE A 104 -2.11 -2.12 -12.50
CA ILE A 104 -0.71 -1.69 -12.50
C ILE A 104 0.21 -2.82 -12.99
N LEU A 105 -0.03 -4.06 -12.57
CA LEU A 105 0.81 -5.21 -12.98
C LEU A 105 0.62 -5.57 -14.46
N LYS A 106 -0.58 -5.38 -15.02
CA LYS A 106 -0.90 -5.67 -16.41
C LYS A 106 -0.58 -4.51 -17.36
N SER A 107 -0.35 -3.32 -16.85
CA SER A 107 -0.12 -2.12 -17.67
C SER A 107 1.34 -2.01 -18.11
N ASP A 108 1.55 -1.78 -19.40
CA ASP A 108 2.86 -1.43 -19.94
C ASP A 108 3.30 0.00 -19.55
N GLN A 109 2.35 0.85 -19.16
CA GLN A 109 2.61 2.22 -18.70
C GLN A 109 2.13 2.40 -17.26
N LEU A 110 3.05 2.75 -16.38
CA LEU A 110 2.75 3.06 -14.99
C LEU A 110 2.06 4.42 -14.92
N SER A 111 0.82 4.45 -14.45
CA SER A 111 0.10 5.69 -14.19
C SER A 111 0.41 6.19 -12.78
N ILE A 112 0.86 7.45 -12.65
CA ILE A 112 1.11 8.08 -11.35
C ILE A 112 -0.19 8.17 -10.55
N VAL A 113 -1.30 8.47 -11.20
CA VAL A 113 -2.62 8.57 -10.56
C VAL A 113 -3.06 7.24 -9.95
N ASP A 114 -2.85 6.12 -10.66
CA ASP A 114 -3.18 4.79 -10.12
C ASP A 114 -2.29 4.42 -8.92
N LEU A 115 -1.02 4.89 -8.91
CA LEU A 115 -0.11 4.69 -7.78
C LEU A 115 -0.52 5.52 -6.56
N GLU A 116 -0.87 6.79 -6.78
CA GLU A 116 -1.35 7.68 -5.72
C GLU A 116 -2.63 7.14 -5.09
N GLU A 117 -3.60 6.72 -5.91
CA GLU A 117 -4.85 6.09 -5.43
C GLU A 117 -4.56 4.81 -4.62
N LEU A 118 -3.62 3.97 -5.09
CA LEU A 118 -3.24 2.75 -4.38
C LEU A 118 -2.60 3.07 -3.03
N MET A 119 -1.71 4.05 -2.97
CA MET A 119 -1.03 4.47 -1.73
C MET A 119 -2.03 5.02 -0.71
N GLU A 120 -2.91 5.93 -1.12
CA GLU A 120 -3.93 6.54 -0.25
C GLU A 120 -4.84 5.48 0.37
N ARG A 121 -5.28 4.51 -0.45
CA ARG A 121 -6.13 3.41 0.03
C ARG A 121 -5.40 2.46 0.97
N LEU A 122 -4.12 2.18 0.72
CA LEU A 122 -3.29 1.36 1.62
C LEU A 122 -3.07 2.05 2.97
N GLU A 123 -2.83 3.36 2.98
CA GLU A 123 -2.68 4.14 4.20
C GLU A 123 -3.98 4.13 5.02
N GLY A 124 -5.14 4.34 4.38
CA GLY A 124 -6.45 4.25 5.04
C GLY A 124 -6.70 2.88 5.64
N MET A 125 -6.38 1.80 4.91
CA MET A 125 -6.55 0.44 5.41
C MET A 125 -5.59 0.11 6.57
N ASN A 126 -4.35 0.59 6.52
CA ASN A 126 -3.40 0.43 7.62
C ASN A 126 -3.87 1.15 8.89
N GLY A 127 -4.43 2.36 8.75
CA GLY A 127 -5.04 3.10 9.86
C GLY A 127 -6.16 2.29 10.51
N TRP A 128 -7.12 1.82 9.71
CA TRP A 128 -8.23 1.01 10.20
C TRP A 128 -7.77 -0.28 10.88
N LEU A 129 -6.82 -1.02 10.30
CA LEU A 129 -6.26 -2.24 10.89
C LEU A 129 -5.54 -1.96 12.22
N SER A 130 -4.82 -0.84 12.33
CA SER A 130 -4.17 -0.42 13.56
C SER A 130 -5.18 -0.16 14.68
N ASP A 131 -6.28 0.49 14.36
CA ASP A 131 -7.33 0.78 15.35
C ASP A 131 -8.08 -0.48 15.76
N LYS A 132 -8.38 -1.37 14.83
CA LYS A 132 -8.97 -2.70 15.13
C LYS A 132 -8.06 -3.56 15.99
N LYS A 133 -6.74 -3.50 15.75
CA LYS A 133 -5.77 -4.19 16.59
C LYS A 133 -5.79 -3.65 18.03
N LYS A 134 -5.85 -2.33 18.22
CA LYS A 134 -5.96 -1.73 19.57
C LYS A 134 -7.24 -2.13 20.27
N GLU A 135 -8.38 -2.11 19.56
CA GLU A 135 -9.66 -2.58 20.11
C GLU A 135 -9.59 -4.04 20.55
N ALA A 136 -9.03 -4.90 19.71
CA ALA A 136 -8.86 -6.32 20.02
C ALA A 136 -7.93 -6.54 21.22
N GLU A 137 -6.84 -5.79 21.33
CA GLU A 137 -5.90 -5.84 22.45
C GLU A 137 -6.58 -5.41 23.76
N LEU A 138 -7.43 -4.37 23.73
CA LEU A 138 -8.20 -3.94 24.89
C LEU A 138 -9.23 -4.98 25.30
N ALA A 139 -9.99 -5.52 24.35
CA ALA A 139 -10.97 -6.58 24.61
C ALA A 139 -10.29 -7.83 25.19
N TRP A 140 -9.13 -8.21 24.68
CA TRP A 140 -8.36 -9.35 25.22
C TRP A 140 -7.91 -9.09 26.67
N LYS A 141 -7.40 -7.90 26.97
CA LYS A 141 -7.01 -7.56 28.35
C LYS A 141 -8.19 -7.60 29.33
N MET A 142 -9.33 -7.08 28.91
CA MET A 142 -10.55 -7.13 29.72
C MET A 142 -10.99 -8.59 29.99
N ALA A 143 -11.00 -9.42 28.97
CA ALA A 143 -11.33 -10.83 29.09
C ALA A 143 -10.32 -11.60 29.99
N GLU A 144 -9.05 -11.26 29.93
CA GLU A 144 -8.01 -11.81 30.80
C GLU A 144 -8.22 -11.39 32.27
N GLU A 145 -8.55 -10.13 32.53
CA GLU A 145 -8.87 -9.65 33.86
C GLU A 145 -10.12 -10.31 34.42
N GLU A 146 -11.17 -10.48 33.63
CA GLU A 146 -12.39 -11.19 34.03
C GLU A 146 -12.09 -12.67 34.36
N ARG A 147 -11.29 -13.32 33.54
CA ARG A 147 -10.87 -14.70 33.81
C ARG A 147 -10.09 -14.80 35.11
N ASN A 148 -9.16 -13.88 35.38
CA ASN A 148 -8.38 -13.89 36.60
C ASN A 148 -9.24 -13.60 37.84
N ARG A 149 -10.26 -12.73 37.72
CA ARG A 149 -11.24 -12.50 38.79
C ARG A 149 -12.10 -13.73 39.04
N ALA A 150 -12.54 -14.42 38.01
CA ALA A 150 -13.31 -15.66 38.13
C ALA A 150 -12.48 -16.77 38.77
N GLU A 151 -11.21 -16.90 38.40
CA GLU A 151 -10.28 -17.89 38.98
C GLU A 151 -10.04 -17.60 40.48
N THR A 152 -9.80 -16.34 40.85
CA THR A 152 -9.67 -15.95 42.26
C THR A 152 -10.95 -16.22 43.06
N ALA A 153 -12.12 -15.93 42.50
CA ALA A 153 -13.40 -16.21 43.14
C ALA A 153 -13.63 -17.72 43.33
N TRP A 154 -13.24 -18.51 42.35
CA TRP A 154 -13.30 -19.99 42.42
C TRP A 154 -12.43 -20.51 43.56
N VAL A 155 -11.15 -20.10 43.65
CA VAL A 155 -10.22 -20.52 44.73
C VAL A 155 -10.76 -20.12 46.10
N GLN A 156 -11.29 -18.93 46.26
CA GLN A 156 -11.93 -18.48 47.50
C GLN A 156 -13.17 -19.28 47.84
N GLY A 157 -13.95 -19.71 46.84
CA GLY A 157 -15.09 -20.57 46.99
C GLY A 157 -14.69 -21.97 47.53
N GLU A 158 -13.66 -22.58 46.94
CA GLU A 158 -13.12 -23.86 47.40
C GLU A 158 -12.57 -23.80 48.84
N GLU A 159 -11.87 -22.72 49.20
CA GLU A 159 -11.36 -22.51 50.56
C GLU A 159 -12.48 -22.36 51.58
N THR A 160 -13.56 -21.65 51.24
CA THR A 160 -14.73 -21.55 52.13
C THR A 160 -15.45 -22.87 52.30
N GLU A 161 -15.62 -23.63 51.24
CA GLU A 161 -16.21 -24.97 51.29
C GLU A 161 -15.41 -25.92 52.18
N LYS A 162 -14.07 -25.96 52.03
CA LYS A 162 -13.16 -26.75 52.86
C LYS A 162 -13.26 -26.35 54.35
N ARG A 163 -13.44 -25.07 54.66
CA ARG A 163 -13.66 -24.59 56.05
C ARG A 163 -14.99 -25.10 56.61
N PHE A 164 -16.05 -25.05 55.82
CA PHE A 164 -17.38 -25.55 56.27
C PHE A 164 -17.33 -27.01 56.58
N VAL A 165 -16.67 -27.86 55.75
CA VAL A 165 -16.56 -29.29 55.98
C VAL A 165 -15.71 -29.65 57.24
N GLN A 166 -14.83 -28.75 57.70
CA GLN A 166 -14.05 -28.93 58.94
C GLN A 166 -14.81 -28.63 60.21
N TYR A 167 -15.98 -27.98 60.15
CA TYR A 167 -16.81 -27.65 61.30
C TYR A 167 -18.01 -28.56 61.49
N GLU A 168 -18.26 -29.53 60.64
CA GLU A 168 -19.17 -30.68 60.83
C GLU A 168 -18.44 -31.87 61.46
#